data_8d76011eae248fcbea1d12275ca97481
#
_entry.id   8d76011eae248fcbea1d12275ca97481
#
_cell.length_a   1.000
_cell.length_b   1.000
_cell.length_c   1.000
_cell.angle_alpha   90.00
_cell.angle_beta   90.00
_cell.angle_gamma   90.00
#
_symmetry.space_group_name_H-M   'P 1'
#
loop_
_entity.id
_entity.type
_entity.pdbx_description
1 polymer ?
#
loop_
_entity_poly.entity_id
_entity_poly.type
_entity_poly.pdbx_seq_one_letter_code
_entity_poly.pdbx_strand_id
1 'polypeptide(L)'
;MNTRFETDTAVQPLGNGRYEARLDTGWWAGAGPYGGYLNAILVHACEAEINDASRTCRSFTTHFLSRASEGSVELEVVTERSGRSLSSVRVSMTQKGRTIAISIGAFSTGREGPSFSDVVMPDVPRPEDVLSPGYEPAIHDLAFPEMAKRYEQKWAFGSRAFTGGDEALARDVAM
;
A
#
# COMPACT_ATOMS: atom_id res chain seq x y z
N MET A 1 -19.51 3.05 8.36
CA MET A 1 -19.61 2.41 7.01
C MET A 1 -18.17 2.17 6.56
N ASN A 2 -17.76 0.93 6.35
CA ASN A 2 -16.39 0.65 5.91
C ASN A 2 -16.20 1.15 4.49
N THR A 3 -15.03 1.70 4.20
CA THR A 3 -14.64 2.04 2.83
C THR A 3 -14.46 0.76 2.01
N ARG A 4 -14.46 0.89 0.69
CA ARG A 4 -14.16 -0.23 -0.18
C ARG A 4 -12.75 -0.78 0.06
N PHE A 5 -11.77 0.11 0.33
CA PHE A 5 -10.41 -0.31 0.64
C PHE A 5 -10.35 -1.18 1.89
N GLU A 6 -11.00 -0.76 2.98
CA GLU A 6 -11.07 -1.56 4.21
C GLU A 6 -11.74 -2.92 3.98
N THR A 7 -12.77 -2.97 3.15
CA THR A 7 -13.45 -4.22 2.81
C THR A 7 -12.57 -5.16 1.99
N ASP A 8 -11.93 -4.62 0.96
CA ASP A 8 -11.14 -5.40 0.00
C ASP A 8 -9.75 -5.81 0.56
N THR A 9 -9.30 -5.18 1.66
CA THR A 9 -8.04 -5.53 2.36
C THR A 9 -8.28 -6.28 3.68
N ALA A 10 -9.53 -6.60 4.00
CA ALA A 10 -9.88 -7.34 5.20
C ALA A 10 -9.29 -8.74 5.19
N VAL A 11 -8.90 -9.22 6.37
CA VAL A 11 -8.40 -10.58 6.59
C VAL A 11 -9.33 -11.35 7.51
N GLN A 12 -9.48 -12.65 7.25
CA GLN A 12 -10.29 -13.56 8.06
C GLN A 12 -9.35 -14.50 8.85
N PRO A 13 -9.44 -14.52 10.19
CA PRO A 13 -8.61 -15.41 11.00
C PRO A 13 -8.99 -16.87 10.80
N LEU A 14 -8.00 -17.72 10.60
CA LEU A 14 -8.13 -19.18 10.55
C LEU A 14 -7.58 -19.86 11.81
N GLY A 15 -7.04 -19.07 12.75
CA GLY A 15 -6.37 -19.55 13.95
C GLY A 15 -4.90 -19.87 13.78
N ASN A 16 -4.16 -19.93 14.90
CA ASN A 16 -2.73 -20.26 14.93
C ASN A 16 -1.86 -19.36 14.02
N GLY A 17 -2.10 -18.05 14.01
CA GLY A 17 -1.36 -17.10 13.18
C GLY A 17 -1.68 -17.19 11.68
N ARG A 18 -2.72 -17.93 11.30
CA ARG A 18 -3.13 -18.07 9.89
C ARG A 18 -4.37 -17.22 9.59
N TYR A 19 -4.36 -16.64 8.40
CA TYR A 19 -5.42 -15.77 7.89
C TYR A 19 -5.70 -16.08 6.43
N GLU A 20 -6.89 -15.72 5.98
CA GLU A 20 -7.29 -15.73 4.58
C GLU A 20 -7.69 -14.32 4.15
N ALA A 21 -7.36 -13.97 2.91
CA ALA A 21 -7.87 -12.79 2.23
C ALA A 21 -8.26 -13.13 0.79
N ARG A 22 -9.02 -12.23 0.15
CA ARG A 22 -9.41 -12.41 -1.24
C ARG A 22 -8.91 -11.25 -2.08
N LEU A 23 -8.15 -11.56 -3.13
CA LEU A 23 -7.65 -10.57 -4.08
C LEU A 23 -8.72 -10.22 -5.12
N ASP A 24 -9.00 -8.92 -5.26
CA ASP A 24 -9.94 -8.34 -6.21
C ASP A 24 -9.19 -7.64 -7.36
N THR A 25 -9.60 -7.92 -8.60
CA THR A 25 -8.98 -7.34 -9.82
C THR A 25 -9.11 -5.83 -9.93
N GLY A 26 -10.03 -5.22 -9.20
CA GLY A 26 -10.16 -3.77 -9.10
C GLY A 26 -8.94 -3.06 -8.52
N TRP A 27 -7.98 -3.81 -7.96
CA TRP A 27 -6.71 -3.30 -7.43
C TRP A 27 -5.50 -3.69 -8.30
N TRP A 28 -5.74 -4.07 -9.56
CA TRP A 28 -4.65 -4.40 -10.49
C TRP A 28 -3.97 -3.14 -11.05
N ALA A 29 -2.65 -3.17 -11.05
CA ALA A 29 -1.79 -2.19 -11.72
C ALA A 29 -1.17 -2.84 -12.96
N GLY A 30 -1.90 -2.87 -14.05
CA GLY A 30 -1.49 -3.59 -15.26
C GLY A 30 -1.66 -5.11 -15.10
N ALA A 31 -0.57 -5.85 -15.19
CA ALA A 31 -0.62 -7.32 -15.27
C ALA A 31 -0.84 -8.06 -13.93
N GLY A 32 -0.94 -7.36 -12.81
CA GLY A 32 -1.13 -7.98 -11.49
C GLY A 32 -1.55 -7.00 -10.42
N PRO A 33 -1.78 -7.49 -9.19
CA PRO A 33 -2.21 -6.64 -8.09
C PRO A 33 -1.16 -5.58 -7.75
N TYR A 34 -1.65 -4.39 -7.40
CA TYR A 34 -0.81 -3.31 -6.92
C TYR A 34 -0.10 -3.69 -5.61
N GLY A 35 1.21 -3.42 -5.53
CA GLY A 35 2.01 -3.81 -4.36
C GLY A 35 1.52 -3.20 -3.05
N GLY A 36 1.03 -1.95 -3.08
CA GLY A 36 0.44 -1.29 -1.91
C GLY A 36 -0.84 -1.97 -1.42
N TYR A 37 -1.66 -2.51 -2.32
CA TYR A 37 -2.83 -3.30 -1.97
C TYR A 37 -2.44 -4.61 -1.25
N LEU A 38 -1.45 -5.34 -1.78
CA LEU A 38 -0.94 -6.54 -1.11
C LEU A 38 -0.32 -6.21 0.24
N ASN A 39 0.42 -5.10 0.34
CA ASN A 39 0.99 -4.65 1.61
C ASN A 39 -0.08 -4.31 2.66
N ALA A 40 -1.18 -3.69 2.27
CA ALA A 40 -2.28 -3.42 3.20
C ALA A 40 -2.85 -4.71 3.80
N ILE A 41 -3.07 -5.74 2.99
CA ILE A 41 -3.52 -7.06 3.45
C ILE A 41 -2.51 -7.68 4.43
N LEU A 42 -1.20 -7.63 4.09
CA LEU A 42 -0.13 -8.15 4.94
C LEU A 42 -0.04 -7.42 6.28
N VAL A 43 -0.17 -6.09 6.27
CA VAL A 43 -0.17 -5.27 7.49
C VAL A 43 -1.40 -5.58 8.34
N HIS A 44 -2.60 -5.66 7.75
CA HIS A 44 -3.82 -6.01 8.49
C HIS A 44 -3.73 -7.39 9.15
N ALA A 45 -3.10 -8.37 8.50
CA ALA A 45 -2.87 -9.68 9.13
C ALA A 45 -1.92 -9.57 10.33
N CYS A 46 -0.86 -8.77 10.22
CA CYS A 46 0.05 -8.51 11.34
C CYS A 46 -0.63 -7.78 12.50
N GLU A 47 -1.44 -6.77 12.21
CA GLU A 47 -2.21 -6.02 13.22
C GLU A 47 -3.23 -6.92 13.93
N ALA A 48 -3.91 -7.79 13.19
CA ALA A 48 -4.84 -8.76 13.74
C ALA A 48 -4.14 -9.76 14.68
N GLU A 49 -2.93 -10.23 14.31
CA GLU A 49 -2.16 -11.16 15.14
C GLU A 49 -1.60 -10.49 16.40
N ILE A 50 -1.12 -9.24 16.29
CA ILE A 50 -0.62 -8.45 17.42
C ILE A 50 -1.76 -8.15 18.40
N ASN A 51 -2.97 -7.90 17.89
CA ASN A 51 -4.18 -7.60 18.65
C ASN A 51 -3.99 -6.52 19.72
N ASP A 52 -3.25 -5.47 19.42
CA ASP A 52 -2.98 -4.32 20.28
C ASP A 52 -3.04 -3.02 19.46
N ALA A 53 -4.18 -2.35 19.50
CA ALA A 53 -4.44 -1.11 18.74
C ALA A 53 -3.50 0.05 19.10
N SER A 54 -2.79 -0.02 20.22
CA SER A 54 -1.78 0.98 20.58
C SER A 54 -0.47 0.82 19.81
N ARG A 55 -0.25 -0.32 19.15
CA ARG A 55 0.93 -0.63 18.35
C ARG A 55 0.66 -0.36 16.89
N THR A 56 1.20 0.71 16.38
CA THR A 56 1.12 1.06 14.96
C THR A 56 2.35 0.59 14.19
N CYS A 57 2.18 0.28 12.92
CA CYS A 57 3.28 -0.08 12.03
C CYS A 57 4.30 1.07 11.95
N ARG A 58 5.58 0.78 12.20
CA ARG A 58 6.70 1.73 12.14
C ARG A 58 7.63 1.47 10.97
N SER A 59 7.80 0.21 10.62
CA SER A 59 8.54 -0.20 9.44
C SER A 59 7.94 -1.48 8.90
N PHE A 60 7.96 -1.62 7.58
CA PHE A 60 7.47 -2.80 6.90
C PHE A 60 8.25 -2.99 5.60
N THR A 61 8.93 -4.10 5.50
CA THR A 61 9.71 -4.45 4.31
C THR A 61 9.12 -5.68 3.66
N THR A 62 8.80 -5.58 2.37
CA THR A 62 8.18 -6.66 1.61
C THR A 62 9.03 -7.05 0.41
N HIS A 63 9.18 -8.34 0.22
CA HIS A 63 9.75 -8.95 -0.98
C HIS A 63 8.63 -9.64 -1.76
N PHE A 64 8.30 -9.12 -2.94
CA PHE A 64 7.37 -9.77 -3.87
C PHE A 64 8.12 -10.83 -4.68
N LEU A 65 7.74 -12.09 -4.51
CA LEU A 65 8.46 -13.24 -5.07
C LEU A 65 7.77 -13.80 -6.31
N SER A 66 6.45 -13.69 -6.37
CA SER A 66 5.66 -14.22 -7.47
C SER A 66 4.44 -13.35 -7.74
N ARG A 67 3.97 -13.37 -8.98
CA ARG A 67 2.71 -12.72 -9.35
C ARG A 67 1.53 -13.49 -8.74
N ALA A 68 0.63 -12.75 -8.09
CA ALA A 68 -0.64 -13.29 -7.65
C ALA A 68 -1.70 -13.21 -8.76
N SER A 69 -2.73 -14.03 -8.65
CA SER A 69 -3.95 -14.00 -9.44
C SER A 69 -5.14 -13.64 -8.56
N GLU A 70 -6.27 -13.33 -9.17
CA GLU A 70 -7.54 -13.15 -8.47
C GLU A 70 -7.89 -14.38 -7.62
N GLY A 71 -8.56 -14.16 -6.49
CA GLY A 71 -9.07 -15.20 -5.60
C GLY A 71 -8.39 -15.23 -4.24
N SER A 72 -8.60 -16.32 -3.51
CA SER A 72 -8.11 -16.48 -2.14
C SER A 72 -6.59 -16.56 -2.09
N VAL A 73 -6.05 -15.96 -1.04
CA VAL A 73 -4.66 -16.08 -0.58
C VAL A 73 -4.64 -16.45 0.89
N GLU A 74 -3.67 -17.25 1.28
CA GLU A 74 -3.41 -17.58 2.67
C GLU A 74 -2.23 -16.76 3.19
N LEU A 75 -2.35 -16.31 4.44
CA LEU A 75 -1.28 -15.59 5.14
C LEU A 75 -0.90 -16.38 6.40
N GLU A 76 0.39 -16.43 6.67
CA GLU A 76 0.93 -16.96 7.91
C GLU A 76 1.74 -15.87 8.60
N VAL A 77 1.34 -15.52 9.81
CA VAL A 77 1.96 -14.49 10.64
C VAL A 77 2.66 -15.14 11.81
N VAL A 78 3.92 -14.76 12.01
CA VAL A 78 4.74 -15.22 13.14
C VAL A 78 5.23 -14.01 13.91
N THR A 79 4.85 -13.91 15.18
CA THR A 79 5.42 -12.94 16.08
C THR A 79 6.79 -13.43 16.54
N GLU A 80 7.85 -12.92 15.91
CA GLU A 80 9.24 -13.28 16.22
C GLU A 80 9.65 -12.81 17.61
N ARG A 81 9.16 -11.64 18.00
CA ARG A 81 9.36 -11.08 19.33
C ARG A 81 8.24 -10.10 19.69
N SER A 82 7.73 -10.18 20.91
CA SER A 82 6.87 -9.16 21.49
C SER A 82 7.45 -8.70 22.84
N GLY A 83 7.85 -7.42 22.90
CA GLY A 83 8.33 -6.76 24.09
C GLY A 83 7.30 -5.78 24.65
N ARG A 84 7.66 -5.01 25.69
CA ARG A 84 6.74 -4.06 26.33
C ARG A 84 6.19 -3.00 25.35
N SER A 85 6.99 -2.51 24.41
CA SER A 85 6.62 -1.42 23.51
C SER A 85 6.81 -1.71 22.03
N LEU A 86 7.40 -2.85 21.66
CA LEU A 86 7.72 -3.21 20.27
C LEU A 86 7.43 -4.68 20.02
N SER A 87 6.76 -4.96 18.92
CA SER A 87 6.63 -6.30 18.34
C SER A 87 7.34 -6.34 16.99
N SER A 88 8.10 -7.41 16.75
CA SER A 88 8.67 -7.74 15.45
C SER A 88 7.92 -8.94 14.88
N VAL A 89 7.37 -8.80 13.70
CA VAL A 89 6.45 -9.77 13.10
C VAL A 89 6.91 -10.10 11.68
N ARG A 90 6.88 -11.38 11.35
CA ARG A 90 7.07 -11.86 9.97
C ARG A 90 5.73 -12.35 9.43
N VAL A 91 5.46 -12.07 8.17
CA VAL A 91 4.28 -12.57 7.48
C VAL A 91 4.66 -13.09 6.09
N SER A 92 4.05 -14.19 5.69
CA SER A 92 4.11 -14.70 4.33
C SER A 92 2.71 -14.76 3.72
N MET A 93 2.61 -14.52 2.40
CA MET A 93 1.40 -14.68 1.62
C MET A 93 1.62 -15.78 0.59
N THR A 94 0.71 -16.73 0.53
CA THR A 94 0.76 -17.84 -0.43
C THR A 94 -0.53 -17.93 -1.23
N GLN A 95 -0.42 -18.40 -2.46
CA GLN A 95 -1.56 -18.69 -3.32
C GLN A 95 -1.29 -19.97 -4.10
N LYS A 96 -2.20 -20.94 -4.01
CA LYS A 96 -2.09 -22.23 -4.71
C LYS A 96 -0.73 -22.91 -4.47
N GLY A 97 -0.25 -22.89 -3.21
CA GLY A 97 1.02 -23.49 -2.80
C GLY A 97 2.27 -22.73 -3.20
N ARG A 98 2.17 -21.55 -3.83
CA ARG A 98 3.30 -20.72 -4.21
C ARG A 98 3.37 -19.46 -3.36
N THR A 99 4.56 -19.13 -2.88
CA THR A 99 4.78 -17.89 -2.12
C THR A 99 4.69 -16.68 -3.05
N ILE A 100 3.82 -15.75 -2.70
CA ILE A 100 3.60 -14.48 -3.41
C ILE A 100 4.49 -13.40 -2.84
N ALA A 101 4.48 -13.26 -1.52
CA ALA A 101 5.26 -12.25 -0.80
C ALA A 101 5.70 -12.75 0.56
N ILE A 102 6.81 -12.21 1.04
CA ILE A 102 7.28 -12.32 2.42
C ILE A 102 7.58 -10.94 2.95
N SER A 103 7.25 -10.70 4.22
CA SER A 103 7.47 -9.39 4.84
C SER A 103 7.94 -9.53 6.28
N ILE A 104 8.67 -8.51 6.73
CA ILE A 104 8.98 -8.31 8.13
C ILE A 104 8.58 -6.90 8.52
N GLY A 105 7.94 -6.76 9.68
CA GLY A 105 7.45 -5.49 10.19
C GLY A 105 7.77 -5.28 11.66
N ALA A 106 7.86 -4.00 12.05
CA ALA A 106 7.99 -3.57 13.42
C ALA A 106 6.78 -2.71 13.80
N PHE A 107 6.12 -3.07 14.89
CA PHE A 107 4.92 -2.41 15.40
C PHE A 107 5.18 -1.93 16.83
N SER A 108 4.94 -0.66 17.11
CA SER A 108 5.24 -0.11 18.45
C SER A 108 4.21 0.89 18.93
N THR A 109 4.13 1.01 20.24
CA THR A 109 3.43 2.12 20.89
C THR A 109 4.11 3.45 20.56
N GLY A 110 3.35 4.54 20.61
CA GLY A 110 3.90 5.89 20.51
C GLY A 110 4.90 6.18 21.63
N ARG A 111 5.90 7.00 21.33
CA ARG A 111 6.86 7.52 22.30
C ARG A 111 7.04 9.00 22.08
N GLU A 112 7.14 9.75 23.16
CA GLU A 112 7.61 11.13 23.11
C GLU A 112 9.10 11.17 22.83
N GLY A 113 9.54 12.14 22.03
CA GLY A 113 10.93 12.33 21.68
C GLY A 113 11.15 13.64 20.93
N PRO A 114 12.39 14.03 20.67
CA PRO A 114 12.68 15.21 19.86
C PRO A 114 12.11 15.02 18.45
N SER A 115 11.47 16.08 17.94
CA SER A 115 10.96 16.12 16.56
C SER A 115 11.68 17.23 15.80
N PHE A 116 12.16 16.92 14.62
CA PHE A 116 12.76 17.89 13.72
C PHE A 116 12.37 17.53 12.28
N SER A 117 12.33 18.52 11.42
CA SER A 117 12.12 18.35 9.98
C SER A 117 12.88 19.43 9.22
N ASP A 118 13.85 19.02 8.41
CA ASP A 118 14.60 19.89 7.52
C ASP A 118 13.93 20.00 6.14
N VAL A 119 12.89 19.21 5.91
CA VAL A 119 12.16 19.19 4.65
C VAL A 119 11.05 20.23 4.72
N VAL A 120 11.04 21.12 3.74
CA VAL A 120 9.98 22.11 3.52
C VAL A 120 9.04 21.58 2.46
N MET A 121 7.73 21.62 2.75
CA MET A 121 6.73 21.26 1.75
C MET A 121 6.81 22.22 0.56
N PRO A 122 6.83 21.71 -0.68
CA PRO A 122 6.77 22.56 -1.86
C PRO A 122 5.52 23.47 -1.83
N ASP A 123 5.65 24.68 -2.39
CA ASP A 123 4.50 25.58 -2.56
C ASP A 123 3.61 25.01 -3.68
N VAL A 124 2.54 24.37 -3.28
CA VAL A 124 1.56 23.76 -4.17
C VAL A 124 0.15 24.24 -3.84
N PRO A 125 -0.71 24.42 -4.85
CA PRO A 125 -2.11 24.79 -4.60
C PRO A 125 -2.83 23.69 -3.79
N ARG A 126 -3.87 24.10 -3.07
CA ARG A 126 -4.71 23.13 -2.38
C ARG A 126 -5.42 22.21 -3.37
N PRO A 127 -5.74 20.96 -3.00
CA PRO A 127 -6.44 20.03 -3.90
C PRO A 127 -7.74 20.58 -4.48
N GLU A 128 -8.49 21.40 -3.72
CA GLU A 128 -9.72 22.05 -4.16
C GLU A 128 -9.49 23.13 -5.21
N ASP A 129 -8.33 23.78 -5.20
CA ASP A 129 -7.96 24.87 -6.11
C ASP A 129 -7.29 24.34 -7.41
N VAL A 130 -6.88 23.07 -7.40
CA VAL A 130 -6.37 22.42 -8.62
C VAL A 130 -7.55 22.05 -9.50
N LEU A 131 -7.67 22.73 -10.63
CA LEU A 131 -8.60 22.31 -11.67
C LEU A 131 -8.23 20.88 -12.07
N SER A 132 -9.05 19.93 -11.66
CA SER A 132 -9.01 18.60 -12.21
C SER A 132 -9.59 18.72 -13.63
N PRO A 133 -8.79 18.72 -14.69
CA PRO A 133 -9.31 18.21 -15.92
C PRO A 133 -9.65 16.77 -15.57
N GLY A 134 -10.94 16.43 -15.60
CA GLY A 134 -11.40 15.09 -15.33
C GLY A 134 -10.40 14.10 -15.92
N TYR A 135 -10.22 12.98 -15.27
CA TYR A 135 -9.40 11.91 -15.79
C TYR A 135 -9.88 11.61 -17.23
N GLU A 136 -9.44 12.45 -18.16
CA GLU A 136 -9.55 12.16 -19.58
C GLU A 136 -8.37 11.24 -19.88
N PRO A 137 -8.62 10.01 -20.29
CA PRO A 137 -7.57 9.19 -20.85
C PRO A 137 -7.09 9.89 -22.13
N ALA A 138 -6.12 10.79 -22.00
CA ALA A 138 -5.49 11.43 -23.15
C ALA A 138 -4.70 10.44 -24.00
N ILE A 139 -4.78 9.16 -23.66
CA ILE A 139 -4.11 8.07 -24.34
C ILE A 139 -5.18 7.01 -24.61
N HIS A 140 -5.81 7.14 -25.74
CA HIS A 140 -6.89 6.27 -26.22
C HIS A 140 -6.53 4.77 -26.31
N ASP A 141 -5.27 4.37 -26.17
CA ASP A 141 -4.80 3.01 -26.40
C ASP A 141 -4.13 2.31 -25.21
N LEU A 142 -3.95 2.97 -24.08
CA LEU A 142 -3.47 2.32 -22.87
C LEU A 142 -4.62 2.05 -21.92
N ALA A 143 -4.93 0.77 -21.73
CA ALA A 143 -5.86 0.35 -20.68
C ALA A 143 -5.37 0.84 -19.34
N PHE A 144 -6.05 1.84 -18.78
CA PHE A 144 -5.72 2.35 -17.46
C PHE A 144 -5.88 1.24 -16.41
N PRO A 145 -4.93 1.13 -15.47
CA PRO A 145 -5.03 0.16 -14.41
C PRO A 145 -6.34 0.35 -13.64
N GLU A 146 -7.03 -0.72 -13.31
CA GLU A 146 -8.29 -0.66 -12.56
C GLU A 146 -8.13 0.05 -11.22
N MET A 147 -6.94 -0.07 -10.60
CA MET A 147 -6.62 0.63 -9.36
C MET A 147 -6.69 2.16 -9.50
N ALA A 148 -6.37 2.73 -10.66
CA ALA A 148 -6.40 4.17 -10.87
C ALA A 148 -7.81 4.77 -10.76
N LYS A 149 -8.84 3.94 -10.88
CA LYS A 149 -10.25 4.33 -10.68
C LYS A 149 -10.64 4.39 -9.19
N ARG A 150 -9.72 4.04 -8.29
CA ARG A 150 -9.96 3.95 -6.85
C ARG A 150 -9.60 5.21 -6.07
N TYR A 151 -8.85 6.12 -6.69
CA TYR A 151 -8.50 7.40 -6.07
C TYR A 151 -8.68 8.57 -7.03
N GLU A 152 -8.97 9.71 -6.46
CA GLU A 152 -8.91 10.98 -7.17
C GLU A 152 -7.46 11.45 -7.22
N GLN A 153 -6.96 11.74 -8.42
CA GLN A 153 -5.62 12.27 -8.64
C GLN A 153 -5.71 13.66 -9.22
N LYS A 154 -4.96 14.60 -8.64
CA LYS A 154 -4.85 15.97 -9.13
C LYS A 154 -3.37 16.32 -9.31
N TRP A 155 -3.04 16.92 -10.45
CA TRP A 155 -1.70 17.34 -10.79
C TRP A 155 -1.48 18.77 -10.32
N ALA A 156 -0.67 18.93 -9.27
CA ALA A 156 -0.38 20.24 -8.72
C ALA A 156 0.68 20.99 -9.53
N PHE A 157 1.66 20.29 -10.09
CA PHE A 157 2.72 20.84 -10.93
C PHE A 157 3.36 19.75 -11.80
N GLY A 158 4.15 20.17 -12.82
CA GLY A 158 4.81 19.26 -13.73
C GLY A 158 3.90 18.73 -14.85
N SER A 159 4.47 17.91 -15.72
CA SER A 159 3.73 17.24 -16.80
C SER A 159 3.09 15.96 -16.31
N ARG A 160 1.92 15.65 -16.85
CA ARG A 160 1.24 14.38 -16.56
C ARG A 160 2.10 13.19 -17.01
N ALA A 161 2.07 12.11 -16.24
CA ALA A 161 2.71 10.87 -16.66
C ALA A 161 2.19 10.46 -18.05
N PHE A 162 3.08 9.99 -18.91
CA PHE A 162 2.80 9.52 -20.28
C PHE A 162 2.35 10.57 -21.29
N THR A 163 2.35 11.88 -20.99
CA THR A 163 1.96 12.93 -21.96
C THR A 163 3.14 13.53 -22.72
N GLY A 164 4.37 13.04 -22.51
CA GLY A 164 5.57 13.66 -23.04
C GLY A 164 5.90 14.89 -22.20
N GLY A 165 6.75 14.76 -21.21
CA GLY A 165 7.18 15.88 -20.36
C GLY A 165 8.20 16.75 -21.09
N ASP A 166 8.19 18.04 -20.80
CA ASP A 166 9.30 18.91 -21.14
C ASP A 166 10.50 18.49 -20.29
N GLU A 167 11.63 18.13 -20.90
CA GLU A 167 12.85 17.71 -20.19
C GLU A 167 13.35 18.75 -19.17
N ALA A 168 13.01 20.02 -19.38
CA ALA A 168 13.32 21.10 -18.46
C ALA A 168 12.63 20.96 -17.10
N LEU A 169 11.34 20.53 -17.07
CA LEU A 169 10.58 20.33 -15.84
C LEU A 169 11.05 19.13 -15.02
N ALA A 170 11.60 18.11 -15.67
CA ALA A 170 12.15 16.95 -14.98
C ALA A 170 13.46 17.27 -14.21
N ARG A 171 14.18 18.31 -14.61
CA ARG A 171 15.43 18.75 -13.95
C ARG A 171 15.19 19.61 -12.71
N ASP A 172 14.12 20.38 -12.69
CA ASP A 172 13.79 21.28 -11.56
C ASP A 172 13.26 20.52 -10.33
N VAL A 173 12.79 19.29 -10.51
CA VAL A 173 12.30 18.42 -9.41
C VAL A 173 13.42 17.56 -8.82
N ALA A 174 14.59 17.50 -9.46
CA ALA A 174 15.73 16.66 -9.05
C ALA A 174 16.79 17.44 -8.22
N MET A 175 16.55 18.70 -7.88
CA MET A 175 17.34 19.53 -6.97
C MET A 175 16.60 19.75 -5.66
#